data_2e2d0a0fb82cc5e4089de77c7041d73d
#
_entry.id   2e2d0a0fb82cc5e4089de77c7041d73d
#
_cell.length_a   1.000
_cell.length_b   1.000
_cell.length_c   1.000
_cell.angle_alpha   90.00
_cell.angle_beta   90.00
_cell.angle_gamma   90.00
#
_symmetry.space_group_name_H-M   'P 1'
#
loop_
_entity.id
_entity.type
_entity.pdbx_description
1 polymer ?
#
loop_
_entity_poly.entity_id
_entity_poly.type
_entity_poly.pdbx_seq_one_letter_code
_entity_poly.pdbx_strand_id
1 'polypeptide(L)'
;MASHLGILYRWSNTLHTYFPVLRYWQVTGLAVFSMGVVLARSCQLMVVAEALGFVGKADSVHRRLKRWLANEQIEMAVVIPLWIQWVLSSYAGEELEMLVDETKLGSRIGVLMVSLAYRGRAIPLIWRCYREGDAAAYPAEGQVGMIVAMLATVKPYLPLGCRCRVQADQGIGNSSRLMRALHKAGWHFLFRVKETRMFTTRSGFRFCLRDIAFQGRQGAVIGWLYTRSYRLVLGTLHVIWLEGYDEPWFLFTNDPLAHATAYARRFWQEEGFRDLKSGGWQWQGSFVRDPQHMQRLILVLALAYAWMTTLGTLSFSLPIAVRQQIVAADEQARFSVFRQGLRSFKRLIFLAHRYIHVDLFFLPLPASHPLLC
;
A
#
# COMPACT_ATOMS: atom_id res chain seq x y z
N MET A 1 32.12 6.21 -0.47
CA MET A 1 31.48 7.53 -0.72
C MET A 1 31.05 7.71 -2.17
N ALA A 2 31.91 7.48 -3.16
CA ALA A 2 31.56 7.63 -4.59
C ALA A 2 30.32 6.81 -5.03
N SER A 3 30.11 5.61 -4.44
CA SER A 3 28.94 4.76 -4.74
C SER A 3 27.61 5.37 -4.28
N HIS A 4 27.54 6.03 -3.12
CA HIS A 4 26.31 6.65 -2.60
C HIS A 4 25.88 7.85 -3.45
N LEU A 5 26.83 8.71 -3.84
CA LEU A 5 26.56 9.84 -4.71
C LEU A 5 26.10 9.39 -6.10
N GLY A 6 26.71 8.36 -6.67
CA GLY A 6 26.30 7.81 -7.96
C GLY A 6 24.89 7.22 -7.93
N ILE A 7 24.49 6.55 -6.83
CA ILE A 7 23.12 6.03 -6.65
C ILE A 7 22.15 7.19 -6.51
N LEU A 8 22.48 8.18 -5.66
CA LEU A 8 21.64 9.36 -5.45
C LEU A 8 21.42 10.13 -6.75
N TYR A 9 22.47 10.31 -7.56
CA TYR A 9 22.36 10.97 -8.85
C TYR A 9 21.39 10.25 -9.79
N ARG A 10 21.56 8.92 -9.96
CA ARG A 10 20.66 8.11 -10.79
C ARG A 10 19.22 8.14 -10.26
N TRP A 11 19.04 8.01 -8.94
CA TRP A 11 17.72 8.10 -8.32
C TRP A 11 17.08 9.47 -8.53
N SER A 12 17.84 10.55 -8.39
CA SER A 12 17.36 11.90 -8.69
C SER A 12 16.93 12.05 -10.15
N ASN A 13 17.70 11.51 -11.11
CA ASN A 13 17.33 11.56 -12.53
C ASN A 13 16.05 10.77 -12.81
N THR A 14 15.92 9.57 -12.23
CA THR A 14 14.67 8.79 -12.33
C THR A 14 13.48 9.59 -11.80
N LEU A 15 13.60 10.19 -10.62
CA LEU A 15 12.53 11.02 -10.06
C LEU A 15 12.21 12.25 -10.92
N HIS A 16 13.19 12.86 -11.56
CA HIS A 16 12.95 13.95 -12.51
C HIS A 16 12.08 13.54 -13.70
N THR A 17 12.29 12.32 -14.20
CA THR A 17 11.48 11.77 -15.30
C THR A 17 10.02 11.58 -14.89
N TYR A 18 9.77 11.07 -13.69
CA TYR A 18 8.42 10.74 -13.26
C TYR A 18 7.66 11.87 -12.53
N PHE A 19 8.38 12.90 -12.06
CA PHE A 19 7.80 14.09 -11.42
C PHE A 19 8.19 15.40 -12.11
N PRO A 20 7.88 15.55 -13.41
CA PRO A 20 8.30 16.74 -14.19
C PRO A 20 7.67 18.06 -13.70
N VAL A 21 6.59 17.99 -12.93
CA VAL A 21 5.91 19.14 -12.32
C VAL A 21 6.67 19.74 -11.15
N LEU A 22 7.57 18.96 -10.54
CA LEU A 22 8.38 19.43 -9.42
C LEU A 22 9.61 20.16 -9.93
N ARG A 23 9.97 21.27 -9.26
CA ARG A 23 11.21 21.98 -9.55
C ARG A 23 12.43 21.15 -9.24
N TYR A 24 13.54 21.39 -9.92
CA TYR A 24 14.79 20.64 -9.75
C TYR A 24 15.18 20.42 -8.29
N TRP A 25 15.14 21.46 -7.45
CA TRP A 25 15.51 21.35 -6.04
C TRP A 25 14.48 20.58 -5.19
N GLN A 26 13.21 20.53 -5.61
CA GLN A 26 12.16 19.73 -4.94
C GLN A 26 12.38 18.23 -5.22
N VAL A 27 12.68 17.88 -6.47
CA VAL A 27 12.98 16.49 -6.86
C VAL A 27 14.29 16.01 -6.24
N THR A 28 15.35 16.83 -6.29
CA THR A 28 16.61 16.48 -5.63
C THR A 28 16.42 16.31 -4.12
N GLY A 29 15.59 17.16 -3.50
CA GLY A 29 15.20 17.01 -2.09
C GLY A 29 14.47 15.70 -1.82
N LEU A 30 13.54 15.31 -2.70
CA LEU A 30 12.81 14.03 -2.62
C LEU A 30 13.75 12.83 -2.75
N ALA A 31 14.71 12.89 -3.69
CA ALA A 31 15.72 11.85 -3.87
C ALA A 31 16.61 11.69 -2.62
N VAL A 32 17.12 12.80 -2.11
CA VAL A 32 17.94 12.82 -0.89
C VAL A 32 17.16 12.25 0.28
N PHE A 33 15.91 12.68 0.47
CA PHE A 33 15.11 12.25 1.60
C PHE A 33 14.76 10.75 1.52
N SER A 34 14.24 10.28 0.39
CA SER A 34 13.87 8.87 0.22
C SER A 34 15.07 7.93 0.34
N MET A 35 16.23 8.29 -0.25
CA MET A 35 17.46 7.54 -0.06
C MET A 35 17.94 7.57 1.39
N GLY A 36 17.82 8.72 2.05
CA GLY A 36 18.17 8.85 3.47
C GLY A 36 17.32 7.97 4.38
N VAL A 37 16.02 7.84 4.11
CA VAL A 37 15.11 6.91 4.81
C VAL A 37 15.57 5.46 4.63
N VAL A 38 15.96 5.07 3.42
CA VAL A 38 16.49 3.71 3.14
C VAL A 38 17.77 3.44 3.93
N LEU A 39 18.73 4.38 3.92
CA LEU A 39 20.01 4.24 4.60
C LEU A 39 19.84 4.22 6.12
N ALA A 40 19.02 5.11 6.65
CA ALA A 40 18.74 5.25 8.07
C ALA A 40 17.85 4.14 8.65
N ARG A 41 17.05 3.47 7.78
CA ARG A 41 15.92 2.60 8.19
C ARG A 41 15.00 3.29 9.20
N SER A 42 14.81 4.56 9.03
CA SER A 42 14.03 5.45 9.88
C SER A 42 13.57 6.67 9.10
N CYS A 43 12.45 7.24 9.49
CA CYS A 43 12.02 8.54 8.99
C CYS A 43 12.17 9.67 10.03
N GLN A 44 12.84 9.41 11.14
CA GLN A 44 13.21 10.45 12.09
C GLN A 44 14.23 11.39 11.43
N LEU A 45 13.89 12.66 11.30
CA LEU A 45 14.65 13.59 10.47
C LEU A 45 16.14 13.72 10.84
N MET A 46 16.47 13.65 12.14
CA MET A 46 17.87 13.71 12.57
C MET A 46 18.62 12.43 12.20
N VAL A 47 18.03 11.27 12.43
CA VAL A 47 18.63 9.96 12.08
C VAL A 47 18.83 9.85 10.54
N VAL A 48 17.87 10.36 9.78
CA VAL A 48 17.99 10.46 8.31
C VAL A 48 19.14 11.41 7.92
N ALA A 49 19.25 12.56 8.60
CA ALA A 49 20.30 13.54 8.32
C ALA A 49 21.70 13.01 8.63
N GLU A 50 21.85 12.26 9.72
CA GLU A 50 23.11 11.59 10.08
C GLU A 50 23.51 10.53 9.05
N ALA A 51 22.56 9.72 8.56
CA ALA A 51 22.79 8.72 7.52
C ALA A 51 23.20 9.34 6.16
N LEU A 52 22.90 10.62 5.97
CA LEU A 52 23.23 11.42 4.77
C LEU A 52 24.51 12.26 4.92
N GLY A 53 25.43 11.89 5.81
CA GLY A 53 26.68 12.63 6.06
C GLY A 53 27.54 12.88 4.81
N PHE A 54 27.36 12.09 3.74
CA PHE A 54 28.00 12.32 2.45
C PHE A 54 27.37 13.47 1.62
N VAL A 55 26.19 13.96 2.00
CA VAL A 55 25.49 15.09 1.37
C VAL A 55 25.84 16.43 2.05
N GLY A 56 26.15 16.39 3.33
CA GLY A 56 26.49 17.57 4.11
C GLY A 56 26.43 17.36 5.63
N LYS A 57 26.66 18.42 6.38
CA LYS A 57 26.57 18.39 7.87
C LYS A 57 25.15 18.03 8.31
N ALA A 58 25.00 17.16 9.29
CA ALA A 58 23.72 16.64 9.77
C ALA A 58 22.69 17.73 10.06
N ASP A 59 23.06 18.78 10.79
CA ASP A 59 22.14 19.90 11.10
C ASP A 59 21.64 20.64 9.84
N SER A 60 22.50 20.80 8.84
CA SER A 60 22.10 21.44 7.58
C SER A 60 21.15 20.55 6.78
N VAL A 61 21.45 19.26 6.72
CA VAL A 61 20.58 18.27 6.06
C VAL A 61 19.24 18.21 6.79
N HIS A 62 19.24 18.09 8.13
CA HIS A 62 18.01 18.10 8.94
C HIS A 62 17.12 19.31 8.65
N ARG A 63 17.68 20.52 8.64
CA ARG A 63 16.94 21.75 8.28
C ARG A 63 16.38 21.71 6.86
N ARG A 64 17.12 21.14 5.89
CA ARG A 64 16.64 20.97 4.51
C ARG A 64 15.46 20.00 4.44
N LEU A 65 15.52 18.85 5.12
CA LEU A 65 14.43 17.87 5.17
C LEU A 65 13.17 18.47 5.81
N LYS A 66 13.32 19.19 6.92
CA LYS A 66 12.20 19.88 7.57
C LYS A 66 11.54 20.92 6.66
N ARG A 67 12.34 21.75 5.95
CA ARG A 67 11.83 22.72 4.98
C ARG A 67 11.15 22.04 3.79
N TRP A 68 11.67 20.89 3.35
CA TRP A 68 11.05 20.12 2.26
C TRP A 68 9.64 19.65 2.65
N LEU A 69 9.44 19.12 3.86
CA LEU A 69 8.11 18.73 4.36
C LEU A 69 7.15 19.92 4.49
N ALA A 70 7.65 21.06 4.88
CA ALA A 70 6.86 22.28 5.04
C ALA A 70 6.59 23.04 3.72
N ASN A 71 7.14 22.56 2.60
CA ASN A 71 7.04 23.29 1.34
C ASN A 71 5.66 23.13 0.69
N GLU A 72 4.81 24.13 0.81
CA GLU A 72 3.46 24.17 0.25
C GLU A 72 3.40 24.14 -1.28
N GLN A 73 4.50 24.54 -1.96
CA GLN A 73 4.61 24.45 -3.43
C GLN A 73 4.70 22.99 -3.92
N ILE A 74 4.88 22.02 -3.04
CA ILE A 74 4.74 20.59 -3.36
C ILE A 74 3.26 20.23 -3.17
N GLU A 75 2.49 20.48 -4.22
CA GLU A 75 1.05 20.25 -4.23
C GLU A 75 0.74 18.75 -4.42
N MET A 76 0.33 18.08 -3.33
CA MET A 76 0.08 16.64 -3.36
C MET A 76 -1.04 16.25 -4.34
N ALA A 77 -1.98 17.16 -4.61
CA ALA A 77 -3.04 16.93 -5.61
C ALA A 77 -2.48 16.75 -7.04
N VAL A 78 -1.34 17.35 -7.34
CA VAL A 78 -0.66 17.23 -8.63
C VAL A 78 0.37 16.09 -8.63
N VAL A 79 1.05 15.87 -7.52
CA VAL A 79 2.14 14.88 -7.40
C VAL A 79 1.60 13.46 -7.30
N ILE A 80 0.51 13.22 -6.53
CA ILE A 80 -0.07 11.89 -6.32
C ILE A 80 -0.51 11.21 -7.63
N PRO A 81 -1.19 11.90 -8.57
CA PRO A 81 -1.53 11.28 -9.86
C PRO A 81 -0.32 10.75 -10.63
N LEU A 82 0.80 11.48 -10.64
CA LEU A 82 2.05 11.04 -11.28
C LEU A 82 2.65 9.81 -10.58
N TRP A 83 2.60 9.81 -9.24
CA TRP A 83 3.01 8.66 -8.46
C TRP A 83 2.17 7.41 -8.78
N ILE A 84 0.84 7.54 -8.81
CA ILE A 84 -0.08 6.46 -9.16
C ILE A 84 0.22 5.95 -10.58
N GLN A 85 0.35 6.86 -11.54
CA GLN A 85 0.68 6.53 -12.93
C GLN A 85 1.99 5.72 -13.01
N TRP A 86 3.05 6.15 -12.31
CA TRP A 86 4.33 5.45 -12.31
C TRP A 86 4.22 4.04 -11.72
N VAL A 87 3.60 3.89 -10.54
CA VAL A 87 3.42 2.57 -9.92
C VAL A 87 2.60 1.65 -10.81
N LEU A 88 1.48 2.12 -11.34
CA LEU A 88 0.58 1.27 -12.11
C LEU A 88 1.11 0.97 -13.52
N SER A 89 1.84 1.90 -14.17
CA SER A 89 2.53 1.62 -15.44
C SER A 89 3.67 0.60 -15.28
N SER A 90 4.22 0.49 -14.08
CA SER A 90 5.26 -0.47 -13.74
C SER A 90 4.70 -1.83 -13.29
N TYR A 91 3.39 -1.99 -13.23
CA TYR A 91 2.71 -3.21 -12.80
C TYR A 91 2.36 -4.10 -14.00
N ALA A 92 2.86 -5.34 -14.00
CA ALA A 92 2.68 -6.31 -15.09
C ALA A 92 1.80 -7.50 -14.66
N GLY A 93 0.63 -7.23 -14.07
CA GLY A 93 -0.32 -8.27 -13.64
C GLY A 93 -1.67 -8.12 -14.33
N GLU A 94 -2.40 -9.23 -14.52
CA GLU A 94 -3.75 -9.25 -15.09
C GLU A 94 -4.83 -8.90 -14.06
N GLU A 95 -4.58 -9.19 -12.80
CA GLU A 95 -5.46 -8.87 -11.67
C GLU A 95 -4.77 -7.89 -10.72
N LEU A 96 -5.51 -6.91 -10.27
CA LEU A 96 -5.05 -5.87 -9.38
C LEU A 96 -5.98 -5.79 -8.16
N GLU A 97 -5.41 -5.98 -6.97
CA GLU A 97 -6.12 -5.81 -5.71
C GLU A 97 -5.72 -4.50 -5.06
N MET A 98 -6.72 -3.65 -4.83
CA MET A 98 -6.56 -2.42 -4.07
C MET A 98 -7.03 -2.63 -2.64
N LEU A 99 -6.13 -2.42 -1.71
CA LEU A 99 -6.38 -2.57 -0.28
C LEU A 99 -6.70 -1.21 0.30
N VAL A 100 -7.86 -1.10 0.96
CA VAL A 100 -8.28 0.11 1.64
C VAL A 100 -8.28 -0.15 3.14
N ASP A 101 -7.53 0.66 3.86
CA ASP A 101 -7.46 0.55 5.31
C ASP A 101 -7.09 1.90 5.94
N GLU A 102 -7.33 2.02 7.23
CA GLU A 102 -7.07 3.22 8.01
C GLU A 102 -6.13 2.91 9.17
N THR A 103 -5.16 3.78 9.37
CA THR A 103 -4.23 3.63 10.48
C THR A 103 -4.05 4.93 11.22
N LYS A 104 -3.70 4.81 12.52
CA LYS A 104 -3.43 5.96 13.39
C LYS A 104 -1.97 6.04 13.77
N LEU A 105 -1.46 7.26 13.83
CA LEU A 105 -0.13 7.59 14.32
C LEU A 105 -0.26 8.29 15.68
N GLY A 106 -0.27 7.47 16.73
CA GLY A 106 -0.63 7.94 18.07
C GLY A 106 -2.08 8.44 18.09
N SER A 107 -2.33 9.47 18.91
CA SER A 107 -3.63 10.15 19.03
C SER A 107 -3.77 11.41 18.17
N ARG A 108 -2.91 11.58 17.15
CA ARG A 108 -2.75 12.89 16.48
C ARG A 108 -3.12 12.88 15.01
N ILE A 109 -2.74 11.84 14.28
CA ILE A 109 -2.92 11.76 12.82
C ILE A 109 -3.61 10.45 12.48
N GLY A 110 -4.75 10.54 11.81
CA GLY A 110 -5.38 9.46 11.09
C GLY A 110 -4.89 9.46 9.63
N VAL A 111 -4.71 8.28 9.07
CA VAL A 111 -4.31 8.09 7.68
C VAL A 111 -5.18 7.02 7.05
N LEU A 112 -6.07 7.43 6.16
CA LEU A 112 -6.80 6.54 5.28
C LEU A 112 -5.96 6.32 4.03
N MET A 113 -5.75 5.07 3.64
CA MET A 113 -4.82 4.70 2.57
C MET A 113 -5.46 3.70 1.60
N VAL A 114 -5.20 3.89 0.31
CA VAL A 114 -5.42 2.90 -0.75
C VAL A 114 -4.07 2.44 -1.24
N SER A 115 -3.84 1.13 -1.24
CA SER A 115 -2.57 0.52 -1.61
C SER A 115 -2.74 -0.56 -2.66
N LEU A 116 -1.72 -0.78 -3.48
CA LEU A 116 -1.61 -1.92 -4.38
C LEU A 116 -1.12 -3.15 -3.60
N ALA A 117 -1.88 -4.25 -3.64
CA ALA A 117 -1.41 -5.53 -3.12
C ALA A 117 -0.31 -6.12 -4.02
N TYR A 118 0.87 -6.36 -3.45
CA TYR A 118 2.01 -6.85 -4.21
C TYR A 118 2.92 -7.75 -3.36
N ARG A 119 3.00 -9.04 -3.71
CA ARG A 119 3.95 -10.03 -3.15
C ARG A 119 4.01 -10.04 -1.61
N GLY A 120 2.86 -10.15 -0.97
CA GLY A 120 2.75 -10.16 0.48
C GLY A 120 2.89 -8.78 1.12
N ARG A 121 2.84 -7.72 0.34
CA ARG A 121 3.00 -6.32 0.79
C ARG A 121 1.96 -5.42 0.13
N ALA A 122 1.80 -4.21 0.67
CA ALA A 122 0.89 -3.19 0.17
C ALA A 122 1.68 -1.93 -0.18
N ILE A 123 1.75 -1.58 -1.46
CA ILE A 123 2.42 -0.38 -1.95
C ILE A 123 1.44 0.79 -1.86
N PRO A 124 1.70 1.82 -1.03
CA PRO A 124 0.81 2.98 -0.94
C PRO A 124 0.63 3.67 -2.30
N LEU A 125 -0.61 3.81 -2.77
CA LEU A 125 -0.93 4.54 -4.00
C LEU A 125 -1.43 5.95 -3.73
N ILE A 126 -2.38 6.08 -2.82
CA ILE A 126 -2.98 7.35 -2.44
C ILE A 126 -3.40 7.31 -0.98
N TRP A 127 -3.35 8.44 -0.31
CA TRP A 127 -3.69 8.57 1.11
C TRP A 127 -4.29 9.94 1.43
N ARG A 128 -5.04 9.98 2.53
CA ARG A 128 -5.57 11.20 3.14
C ARG A 128 -5.16 11.23 4.59
N CYS A 129 -4.53 12.31 5.00
CA CYS A 129 -4.17 12.55 6.40
C CYS A 129 -5.10 13.58 7.00
N TYR A 130 -5.53 13.34 8.22
CA TYR A 130 -6.38 14.24 8.99
C TYR A 130 -5.98 14.24 10.46
N ARG A 131 -6.41 15.25 11.22
CA ARG A 131 -6.19 15.29 12.67
C ARG A 131 -7.12 14.30 13.37
N GLU A 132 -6.52 13.41 14.14
CA GLU A 132 -7.25 12.48 14.98
C GLU A 132 -7.72 13.18 16.26
N GLY A 133 -8.91 12.79 16.75
CA GLY A 133 -9.49 13.34 17.99
C GLY A 133 -10.14 14.73 17.85
N ASP A 134 -10.11 15.32 16.67
CA ASP A 134 -10.79 16.59 16.37
C ASP A 134 -11.87 16.36 15.33
N ALA A 135 -13.12 16.24 15.81
CA ALA A 135 -14.27 16.00 14.93
C ALA A 135 -14.51 17.16 13.93
N ALA A 136 -14.13 18.38 14.27
CA ALA A 136 -14.25 19.55 13.40
C ALA A 136 -13.20 19.55 12.28
N ALA A 137 -12.04 18.91 12.52
CA ALA A 137 -10.99 18.76 11.53
C ALA A 137 -11.11 17.48 10.69
N TYR A 138 -12.09 16.61 10.97
CA TYR A 138 -12.36 15.44 10.14
C TYR A 138 -12.97 15.87 8.81
N PRO A 139 -12.53 15.30 7.67
CA PRO A 139 -13.05 15.70 6.35
C PRO A 139 -14.58 15.56 6.25
N ALA A 140 -15.24 16.63 5.78
CA ALA A 140 -16.70 16.71 5.73
C ALA A 140 -17.38 15.62 4.88
N GLU A 141 -16.67 15.14 3.85
CA GLU A 141 -17.11 14.03 3.01
C GLU A 141 -17.20 12.69 3.74
N GLY A 142 -16.56 12.57 4.90
CA GLY A 142 -16.48 11.37 5.71
C GLY A 142 -15.63 10.27 5.07
N GLN A 143 -15.43 9.16 5.78
CA GLN A 143 -14.58 8.05 5.32
C GLN A 143 -14.99 7.50 3.94
N VAL A 144 -16.30 7.29 3.72
CA VAL A 144 -16.81 6.80 2.43
C VAL A 144 -16.53 7.77 1.29
N GLY A 145 -16.74 9.07 1.52
CA GLY A 145 -16.46 10.10 0.52
C GLY A 145 -14.97 10.17 0.18
N MET A 146 -14.10 10.11 1.19
CA MET A 146 -12.65 10.05 0.98
C MET A 146 -12.23 8.83 0.15
N ILE A 147 -12.74 7.63 0.46
CA ILE A 147 -12.43 6.40 -0.30
C ILE A 147 -12.86 6.55 -1.75
N VAL A 148 -14.09 7.01 -1.99
CA VAL A 148 -14.62 7.19 -3.35
C VAL A 148 -13.79 8.20 -4.14
N ALA A 149 -13.41 9.33 -3.54
CA ALA A 149 -12.58 10.35 -4.18
C ALA A 149 -11.17 9.82 -4.49
N MET A 150 -10.55 9.09 -3.55
CA MET A 150 -9.23 8.47 -3.78
C MET A 150 -9.27 7.45 -4.92
N LEU A 151 -10.28 6.57 -4.95
CA LEU A 151 -10.43 5.59 -6.01
C LEU A 151 -10.75 6.24 -7.37
N ALA A 152 -11.52 7.33 -7.38
CA ALA A 152 -11.74 8.12 -8.60
C ALA A 152 -10.44 8.71 -9.15
N THR A 153 -9.52 9.13 -8.28
CA THR A 153 -8.18 9.60 -8.68
C THR A 153 -7.32 8.46 -9.26
N VAL A 154 -7.45 7.24 -8.75
CA VAL A 154 -6.69 6.07 -9.24
C VAL A 154 -7.21 5.55 -10.58
N LYS A 155 -8.53 5.60 -10.79
CA LYS A 155 -9.22 4.93 -11.91
C LYS A 155 -8.64 5.21 -13.31
N PRO A 156 -8.25 6.45 -13.68
CA PRO A 156 -7.69 6.77 -14.99
C PRO A 156 -6.36 6.07 -15.30
N TYR A 157 -5.64 5.61 -14.28
CA TYR A 157 -4.31 5.03 -14.40
C TYR A 157 -4.29 3.50 -14.34
N LEU A 158 -5.46 2.86 -14.24
CA LEU A 158 -5.55 1.40 -14.26
C LEU A 158 -5.04 0.84 -15.58
N PRO A 159 -4.21 -0.22 -15.58
CA PRO A 159 -3.78 -0.88 -16.79
C PRO A 159 -4.98 -1.39 -17.59
N LEU A 160 -4.93 -1.22 -18.91
CA LEU A 160 -5.98 -1.69 -19.82
C LEU A 160 -6.14 -3.21 -19.71
N GLY A 161 -7.38 -3.67 -19.61
CA GLY A 161 -7.69 -5.10 -19.49
C GLY A 161 -7.43 -5.70 -18.12
N CYS A 162 -6.81 -4.96 -17.20
CA CYS A 162 -6.56 -5.43 -15.84
C CYS A 162 -7.87 -5.44 -15.03
N ARG A 163 -8.17 -6.58 -14.41
CA ARG A 163 -9.29 -6.69 -13.47
C ARG A 163 -8.89 -6.13 -12.12
N CYS A 164 -9.58 -5.09 -11.69
CA CYS A 164 -9.30 -4.43 -10.44
C CYS A 164 -10.40 -4.70 -9.40
N ARG A 165 -10.03 -5.15 -8.20
CA ARG A 165 -10.91 -5.31 -7.03
C ARG A 165 -10.43 -4.44 -5.87
N VAL A 166 -11.40 -3.90 -5.15
CA VAL A 166 -11.18 -3.16 -3.89
C VAL A 166 -11.46 -4.10 -2.73
N GLN A 167 -10.52 -4.24 -1.82
CA GLN A 167 -10.68 -5.00 -0.58
C GLN A 167 -10.62 -4.08 0.64
N ALA A 168 -11.44 -4.38 1.62
CA ALA A 168 -11.43 -3.71 2.92
C ALA A 168 -11.83 -4.68 4.03
N ASP A 169 -11.42 -4.37 5.25
CA ASP A 169 -11.81 -5.09 6.43
C ASP A 169 -13.30 -4.90 6.77
N GLN A 170 -13.75 -5.55 7.85
CA GLN A 170 -15.14 -5.45 8.30
C GLN A 170 -15.51 -4.03 8.75
N GLY A 171 -14.57 -3.24 9.27
CA GLY A 171 -14.82 -1.87 9.71
C GLY A 171 -15.26 -0.98 8.56
N ILE A 172 -14.52 -1.01 7.48
CA ILE A 172 -14.77 -0.23 6.25
C ILE A 172 -15.77 -0.97 5.33
N GLY A 173 -15.53 -2.24 5.06
CA GLY A 173 -16.25 -3.04 4.08
C GLY A 173 -17.72 -3.29 4.42
N ASN A 174 -18.10 -3.22 5.71
CA ASN A 174 -19.48 -3.39 6.12
C ASN A 174 -20.39 -2.18 5.77
N SER A 175 -19.86 -1.14 5.13
CA SER A 175 -20.58 0.07 4.74
C SER A 175 -21.45 -0.14 3.49
N SER A 176 -22.76 -0.16 3.65
CA SER A 176 -23.70 -0.22 2.53
C SER A 176 -23.60 0.99 1.58
N ARG A 177 -23.27 2.15 2.14
CA ARG A 177 -23.03 3.37 1.36
C ARG A 177 -21.81 3.22 0.46
N LEU A 178 -20.72 2.65 0.98
CA LEU A 178 -19.51 2.38 0.20
C LEU A 178 -19.77 1.37 -0.91
N MET A 179 -20.40 0.22 -0.62
CA MET A 179 -20.71 -0.81 -1.63
C MET A 179 -21.52 -0.24 -2.80
N ARG A 180 -22.55 0.56 -2.51
CA ARG A 180 -23.38 1.20 -3.56
C ARG A 180 -22.57 2.21 -4.38
N ALA A 181 -21.76 3.03 -3.73
CA ALA A 181 -20.95 4.03 -4.39
C ALA A 181 -19.92 3.37 -5.34
N LEU A 182 -19.24 2.32 -4.87
CA LEU A 182 -18.29 1.57 -5.69
C LEU A 182 -18.98 0.86 -6.86
N HIS A 183 -20.10 0.19 -6.61
CA HIS A 183 -20.86 -0.47 -7.68
C HIS A 183 -21.32 0.54 -8.74
N LYS A 184 -21.87 1.68 -8.33
CA LYS A 184 -22.28 2.74 -9.25
C LYS A 184 -21.10 3.32 -10.04
N ALA A 185 -19.92 3.39 -9.44
CA ALA A 185 -18.70 3.87 -10.09
C ALA A 185 -18.00 2.78 -10.94
N GLY A 186 -18.58 1.58 -11.06
CA GLY A 186 -18.04 0.47 -11.87
C GLY A 186 -16.81 -0.19 -11.26
N TRP A 187 -16.68 -0.20 -9.93
CA TRP A 187 -15.64 -0.92 -9.22
C TRP A 187 -16.11 -2.31 -8.81
N HIS A 188 -15.25 -3.30 -8.95
CA HIS A 188 -15.39 -4.57 -8.25
C HIS A 188 -14.90 -4.42 -6.81
N PHE A 189 -15.50 -5.15 -5.89
CA PHE A 189 -15.07 -5.19 -4.51
C PHE A 189 -15.20 -6.60 -3.91
N LEU A 190 -14.43 -6.87 -2.86
CA LEU A 190 -14.50 -8.08 -2.03
C LEU A 190 -14.32 -7.64 -0.58
N PHE A 191 -15.41 -7.61 0.19
CA PHE A 191 -15.46 -7.05 1.52
C PHE A 191 -15.88 -8.07 2.58
N ARG A 192 -15.24 -8.01 3.74
CA ARG A 192 -15.74 -8.69 4.92
C ARG A 192 -16.93 -7.91 5.48
N VAL A 193 -18.03 -8.63 5.76
CA VAL A 193 -19.28 -8.05 6.29
C VAL A 193 -19.63 -8.67 7.64
N LYS A 194 -20.42 -7.97 8.44
CA LYS A 194 -20.84 -8.45 9.77
C LYS A 194 -21.82 -9.60 9.66
N GLU A 195 -21.71 -10.56 10.55
CA GLU A 195 -22.60 -11.71 10.68
C GLU A 195 -24.09 -11.34 10.86
N THR A 196 -24.36 -10.16 11.42
CA THR A 196 -25.71 -9.66 11.66
C THR A 196 -26.41 -9.11 10.41
N ARG A 197 -25.79 -9.22 9.23
CA ARG A 197 -26.41 -8.78 7.97
C ARG A 197 -27.45 -9.78 7.49
N MET A 198 -28.51 -9.23 6.90
CA MET A 198 -29.52 -10.01 6.22
C MET A 198 -29.16 -10.20 4.75
N PHE A 199 -29.34 -11.40 4.26
CA PHE A 199 -29.11 -11.78 2.87
C PHE A 199 -30.39 -12.38 2.28
N THR A 200 -30.63 -12.14 0.98
CA THR A 200 -31.73 -12.76 0.25
C THR A 200 -31.18 -13.41 -1.02
N THR A 201 -31.42 -14.69 -1.19
CA THR A 201 -31.04 -15.45 -2.40
C THR A 201 -31.86 -15.01 -3.60
N ARG A 202 -31.45 -15.43 -4.81
CA ARG A 202 -32.26 -15.22 -6.03
C ARG A 202 -33.63 -15.87 -5.97
N SER A 203 -33.77 -16.98 -5.25
CA SER A 203 -35.04 -17.68 -5.03
C SER A 203 -35.97 -17.00 -4.01
N GLY A 204 -35.50 -15.91 -3.39
CA GLY A 204 -36.30 -15.16 -2.40
C GLY A 204 -36.10 -15.61 -0.95
N PHE A 205 -35.34 -16.67 -0.70
CA PHE A 205 -35.05 -17.13 0.66
C PHE A 205 -34.20 -16.10 1.42
N ARG A 206 -34.65 -15.73 2.63
CA ARG A 206 -34.03 -14.69 3.45
C ARG A 206 -33.52 -15.23 4.78
N PHE A 207 -32.29 -14.89 5.16
CA PHE A 207 -31.66 -15.34 6.39
C PHE A 207 -30.67 -14.30 6.93
N CYS A 208 -30.30 -14.44 8.22
CA CYS A 208 -29.17 -13.73 8.81
C CYS A 208 -27.89 -14.52 8.52
N LEU A 209 -26.77 -13.81 8.25
CA LEU A 209 -25.52 -14.51 7.85
C LEU A 209 -25.03 -15.50 8.91
N ARG A 210 -25.13 -15.17 10.20
CA ARG A 210 -24.71 -16.06 11.28
C ARG A 210 -25.47 -17.40 11.29
N ASP A 211 -26.70 -17.44 10.75
CA ASP A 211 -27.55 -18.63 10.81
C ASP A 211 -27.10 -19.72 9.81
N ILE A 212 -26.18 -19.39 8.89
CA ILE A 212 -25.69 -20.31 7.84
C ILE A 212 -24.21 -20.67 7.96
N ALA A 213 -23.54 -20.20 9.02
CA ALA A 213 -22.13 -20.48 9.24
C ALA A 213 -21.95 -21.75 10.10
N PHE A 214 -21.23 -22.73 9.56
CA PHE A 214 -20.90 -23.97 10.24
C PHE A 214 -19.40 -24.19 10.20
N GLN A 215 -18.81 -24.52 11.34
CA GLN A 215 -17.37 -24.80 11.45
C GLN A 215 -16.95 -25.95 10.53
N GLY A 216 -15.79 -25.85 9.92
CA GLY A 216 -15.27 -26.81 8.94
C GLY A 216 -15.94 -26.74 7.56
N ARG A 217 -16.82 -25.77 7.30
CA ARG A 217 -17.52 -25.64 6.03
C ARG A 217 -17.26 -24.32 5.31
N GLN A 218 -17.35 -24.41 4.00
CA GLN A 218 -17.31 -23.24 3.11
C GLN A 218 -18.42 -23.35 2.05
N GLY A 219 -18.91 -22.21 1.59
CA GLY A 219 -19.94 -22.16 0.57
C GLY A 219 -20.06 -20.78 -0.05
N ALA A 220 -20.77 -20.72 -1.19
CA ALA A 220 -21.06 -19.47 -1.85
C ALA A 220 -22.51 -19.45 -2.33
N VAL A 221 -23.17 -18.29 -2.22
CA VAL A 221 -24.55 -18.09 -2.67
C VAL A 221 -24.71 -16.72 -3.32
N ILE A 222 -25.46 -16.68 -4.42
CA ILE A 222 -25.72 -15.45 -5.15
C ILE A 222 -27.05 -14.84 -4.68
N GLY A 223 -27.03 -13.53 -4.46
CA GLY A 223 -28.21 -12.80 -3.98
C GLY A 223 -27.94 -11.36 -3.65
N TRP A 224 -28.72 -10.81 -2.77
CA TRP A 224 -28.63 -9.42 -2.33
C TRP A 224 -28.35 -9.32 -0.85
N LEU A 225 -27.37 -8.49 -0.50
CA LEU A 225 -27.18 -8.08 0.86
C LEU A 225 -28.17 -6.96 1.20
N TYR A 226 -28.93 -7.10 2.27
CA TYR A 226 -29.89 -6.08 2.72
C TYR A 226 -29.34 -5.28 3.87
N THR A 227 -29.60 -3.96 3.83
CA THR A 227 -29.76 -3.16 5.05
C THR A 227 -31.21 -3.28 5.53
N ARG A 228 -31.54 -2.68 6.70
CA ARG A 228 -32.91 -2.73 7.26
C ARG A 228 -33.99 -2.27 6.26
N SER A 229 -33.67 -1.46 5.28
CA SER A 229 -34.64 -0.75 4.43
C SER A 229 -34.64 -1.12 2.94
N TYR A 230 -33.53 -1.63 2.33
CA TYR A 230 -33.49 -1.89 0.89
C TYR A 230 -32.34 -2.81 0.44
N ARG A 231 -32.51 -3.37 -0.76
CA ARG A 231 -31.48 -4.17 -1.43
C ARG A 231 -30.23 -3.32 -1.67
N LEU A 232 -29.05 -3.89 -1.43
CA LEU A 232 -27.79 -3.21 -1.71
C LEU A 232 -27.39 -3.45 -3.16
N VAL A 233 -26.65 -4.51 -3.39
CA VAL A 233 -26.06 -4.87 -4.67
C VAL A 233 -26.28 -6.37 -4.86
N LEU A 234 -26.53 -6.80 -6.08
CA LEU A 234 -26.47 -8.22 -6.43
C LEU A 234 -25.01 -8.66 -6.41
N GLY A 235 -24.73 -9.76 -5.77
CA GLY A 235 -23.37 -10.29 -5.65
C GLY A 235 -23.34 -11.70 -5.10
N THR A 236 -22.13 -12.17 -4.88
CA THR A 236 -21.85 -13.47 -4.26
C THR A 236 -21.45 -13.28 -2.81
N LEU A 237 -22.14 -13.96 -1.91
CA LEU A 237 -21.75 -14.15 -0.54
C LEU A 237 -20.93 -15.43 -0.42
N HIS A 238 -19.70 -15.34 0.03
CA HIS A 238 -18.90 -16.48 0.45
C HIS A 238 -18.93 -16.57 1.98
N VAL A 239 -19.15 -17.77 2.47
CA VAL A 239 -19.09 -18.10 3.91
C VAL A 239 -17.99 -19.12 4.10
N ILE A 240 -17.01 -18.82 4.95
CA ILE A 240 -15.86 -19.67 5.21
C ILE A 240 -15.66 -19.74 6.71
N TRP A 241 -15.70 -20.95 7.27
CA TRP A 241 -15.31 -21.21 8.64
C TRP A 241 -14.40 -22.43 8.68
N LEU A 242 -13.11 -22.20 8.62
CA LEU A 242 -12.10 -23.25 8.65
C LEU A 242 -11.92 -23.77 10.08
N GLU A 243 -11.53 -25.05 10.21
CA GLU A 243 -11.13 -25.62 11.50
C GLU A 243 -9.95 -24.86 12.10
N GLY A 244 -9.98 -24.63 13.41
CA GLY A 244 -8.95 -23.87 14.14
C GLY A 244 -9.11 -22.35 14.12
N TYR A 245 -10.18 -21.82 13.49
CA TYR A 245 -10.51 -20.40 13.55
C TYR A 245 -11.73 -20.16 14.45
N ASP A 246 -11.65 -19.11 15.27
CA ASP A 246 -12.71 -18.76 16.24
C ASP A 246 -13.97 -18.19 15.58
N GLU A 247 -13.84 -17.58 14.40
CA GLU A 247 -14.90 -16.84 13.73
C GLU A 247 -15.02 -17.20 12.24
N PRO A 248 -16.27 -17.26 11.71
CA PRO A 248 -16.48 -17.35 10.27
C PRO A 248 -16.13 -16.05 9.56
N TRP A 249 -15.74 -16.18 8.29
CA TRP A 249 -15.63 -15.06 7.38
C TRP A 249 -16.84 -15.01 6.47
N PHE A 250 -17.53 -13.87 6.50
CA PHE A 250 -18.59 -13.53 5.57
C PHE A 250 -18.03 -12.51 4.57
N LEU A 251 -17.79 -12.96 3.35
CA LEU A 251 -17.19 -12.14 2.30
C LEU A 251 -18.22 -11.88 1.22
N PHE A 252 -18.50 -10.62 0.93
CA PHE A 252 -19.44 -10.22 -0.10
C PHE A 252 -18.74 -9.50 -1.25
N THR A 253 -19.06 -9.91 -2.48
CA THR A 253 -18.45 -9.36 -3.68
C THR A 253 -19.50 -9.15 -4.78
N ASN A 254 -19.31 -8.11 -5.59
CA ASN A 254 -20.03 -7.90 -6.86
C ASN A 254 -19.22 -8.41 -8.08
N ASP A 255 -18.06 -9.00 -7.86
CA ASP A 255 -17.25 -9.63 -8.93
C ASP A 255 -17.60 -11.12 -9.03
N PRO A 256 -18.20 -11.58 -10.13
CA PRO A 256 -18.59 -12.99 -10.29
C PRO A 256 -17.40 -13.95 -10.39
N LEU A 257 -16.19 -13.44 -10.65
CA LEU A 257 -14.96 -14.23 -10.76
C LEU A 257 -14.08 -14.14 -9.49
N ALA A 258 -14.54 -13.45 -8.45
CA ALA A 258 -13.78 -13.37 -7.22
C ALA A 258 -13.85 -14.69 -6.45
N HIS A 259 -12.68 -15.24 -6.12
CA HIS A 259 -12.56 -16.32 -5.16
C HIS A 259 -12.39 -15.77 -3.75
N ALA A 260 -12.97 -16.43 -2.77
CA ALA A 260 -12.88 -16.02 -1.37
C ALA A 260 -11.44 -15.98 -0.85
N THR A 261 -10.57 -16.87 -1.35
CA THR A 261 -9.13 -16.89 -1.03
C THR A 261 -8.40 -15.60 -1.41
N ALA A 262 -8.91 -14.85 -2.39
CA ALA A 262 -8.32 -13.55 -2.74
C ALA A 262 -8.37 -12.54 -1.58
N TYR A 263 -9.31 -12.73 -0.64
CA TYR A 263 -9.42 -11.86 0.54
C TYR A 263 -8.22 -11.96 1.49
N ALA A 264 -7.48 -13.05 1.46
CA ALA A 264 -6.25 -13.18 2.25
C ALA A 264 -5.22 -12.06 1.92
N ARG A 265 -5.26 -11.51 0.71
CA ARG A 265 -4.41 -10.36 0.32
C ARG A 265 -4.69 -9.09 1.12
N ARG A 266 -5.87 -8.95 1.73
CA ARG A 266 -6.17 -7.81 2.61
C ARG A 266 -5.16 -7.69 3.77
N PHE A 267 -4.70 -8.82 4.30
CA PHE A 267 -3.70 -8.83 5.38
C PHE A 267 -2.36 -8.22 4.96
N TRP A 268 -2.08 -8.11 3.66
CA TRP A 268 -0.86 -7.46 3.16
C TRP A 268 -0.84 -5.96 3.49
N GLN A 269 -2.01 -5.35 3.72
CA GLN A 269 -2.08 -3.96 4.19
C GLN A 269 -1.54 -3.81 5.62
N GLU A 270 -1.83 -4.76 6.49
CA GLU A 270 -1.29 -4.78 7.86
C GLU A 270 0.23 -4.95 7.84
N GLU A 271 0.72 -5.85 6.97
CA GLU A 271 2.16 -6.03 6.75
C GLU A 271 2.82 -4.76 6.17
N GLY A 272 2.16 -4.08 5.23
CA GLY A 272 2.60 -2.78 4.72
C GLY A 272 2.68 -1.71 5.82
N PHE A 273 1.66 -1.60 6.65
CA PHE A 273 1.69 -0.69 7.79
C PHE A 273 2.76 -1.06 8.82
N ARG A 274 2.99 -2.37 9.06
CA ARG A 274 4.09 -2.82 9.92
C ARG A 274 5.44 -2.38 9.38
N ASP A 275 5.68 -2.53 8.08
CA ASP A 275 6.93 -2.12 7.44
C ASP A 275 7.11 -0.59 7.47
N LEU A 276 6.05 0.20 7.26
CA LEU A 276 6.09 1.65 7.41
C LEU A 276 6.34 2.09 8.86
N LYS A 277 5.79 1.37 9.84
CA LYS A 277 5.95 1.61 11.27
C LYS A 277 7.25 0.97 11.79
N SER A 278 7.14 0.05 12.74
CA SER A 278 8.26 -0.53 13.49
C SER A 278 9.15 -1.46 12.68
N GLY A 279 8.61 -2.07 11.60
CA GLY A 279 9.34 -3.06 10.79
C GLY A 279 10.37 -2.48 9.83
N GLY A 280 10.26 -1.20 9.47
CA GLY A 280 11.12 -0.58 8.46
C GLY A 280 11.45 0.87 8.73
N TRP A 281 10.48 1.79 8.53
CA TRP A 281 10.74 3.23 8.52
C TRP A 281 10.51 3.95 9.85
N GLN A 282 10.04 3.26 10.88
CA GLN A 282 9.75 3.81 12.21
C GLN A 282 8.81 5.04 12.14
N TRP A 283 7.77 4.96 11.33
CA TRP A 283 6.90 6.08 10.97
C TRP A 283 6.34 6.82 12.20
N GLN A 284 6.00 6.09 13.26
CA GLN A 284 5.53 6.69 14.52
C GLN A 284 6.55 7.61 15.18
N GLY A 285 7.85 7.35 14.96
CA GLY A 285 8.97 8.16 15.47
C GLY A 285 9.26 9.41 14.62
N SER A 286 8.49 9.70 13.56
CA SER A 286 8.69 10.91 12.76
C SER A 286 8.40 12.21 13.51
N PHE A 287 7.53 12.15 14.53
CA PHE A 287 7.00 13.29 15.28
C PHE A 287 6.31 14.37 14.43
N VAL A 288 6.00 14.09 13.18
CA VAL A 288 5.23 14.98 12.31
C VAL A 288 3.79 15.05 12.79
N ARG A 289 3.29 16.28 13.04
CA ARG A 289 1.96 16.53 13.63
C ARG A 289 1.00 17.21 12.66
N ASP A 290 1.54 17.82 11.62
CA ASP A 290 0.74 18.49 10.60
C ASP A 290 0.31 17.50 9.52
N PRO A 291 -0.99 17.42 9.17
CA PRO A 291 -1.49 16.49 8.15
C PRO A 291 -0.88 16.72 6.76
N GLN A 292 -0.61 17.97 6.37
CA GLN A 292 -0.03 18.29 5.05
C GLN A 292 1.45 17.88 4.99
N HIS A 293 2.21 18.11 6.07
CA HIS A 293 3.58 17.62 6.17
C HIS A 293 3.60 16.09 6.18
N MET A 294 2.61 15.46 6.84
CA MET A 294 2.47 14.01 6.87
C MET A 294 2.18 13.44 5.47
N GLN A 295 1.33 14.08 4.68
CA GLN A 295 1.07 13.64 3.30
C GLN A 295 2.37 13.63 2.47
N ARG A 296 3.21 14.65 2.60
CA ARG A 296 4.52 14.72 1.90
C ARG A 296 5.50 13.68 2.45
N LEU A 297 5.49 13.44 3.76
CA LEU A 297 6.32 12.38 4.34
C LEU A 297 5.92 11.01 3.80
N ILE A 298 4.63 10.71 3.70
CA ILE A 298 4.17 9.42 3.15
C ILE A 298 4.64 9.24 1.71
N LEU A 299 4.69 10.29 0.88
CA LEU A 299 5.27 10.20 -0.46
C LEU A 299 6.73 9.73 -0.42
N VAL A 300 7.53 10.30 0.47
CA VAL A 300 8.93 9.88 0.68
C VAL A 300 9.00 8.42 1.08
N LEU A 301 8.15 8.00 2.03
CA LEU A 301 8.11 6.63 2.54
C LEU A 301 7.61 5.66 1.47
N ALA A 302 6.60 6.02 0.69
CA ALA A 302 6.05 5.22 -0.39
C ALA A 302 7.08 4.96 -1.49
N LEU A 303 7.83 6.00 -1.88
CA LEU A 303 8.95 5.89 -2.83
C LEU A 303 10.05 4.97 -2.30
N ALA A 304 10.50 5.19 -1.07
CA ALA A 304 11.52 4.34 -0.44
C ALA A 304 11.04 2.88 -0.32
N TYR A 305 9.78 2.68 0.02
CA TYR A 305 9.16 1.37 0.17
C TYR A 305 9.04 0.64 -1.17
N ALA A 306 8.51 1.30 -2.19
CA ALA A 306 8.37 0.73 -3.52
C ALA A 306 9.75 0.40 -4.13
N TRP A 307 10.73 1.29 -3.98
CA TRP A 307 12.10 1.04 -4.46
C TRP A 307 12.72 -0.20 -3.81
N MET A 308 12.60 -0.34 -2.48
CA MET A 308 13.11 -1.54 -1.79
C MET A 308 12.32 -2.79 -2.16
N THR A 309 11.01 -2.69 -2.31
CA THR A 309 10.18 -3.83 -2.75
C THR A 309 10.54 -4.29 -4.16
N THR A 310 10.77 -3.35 -5.08
CA THR A 310 11.26 -3.64 -6.44
C THR A 310 12.64 -4.32 -6.40
N LEU A 311 13.57 -3.77 -5.63
CA LEU A 311 14.91 -4.35 -5.50
C LEU A 311 14.88 -5.76 -4.91
N GLY A 312 14.01 -5.99 -3.91
CA GLY A 312 13.78 -7.32 -3.35
C GLY A 312 13.18 -8.30 -4.36
N THR A 313 12.25 -7.83 -5.20
CA THR A 313 11.68 -8.61 -6.30
C THR A 313 12.75 -9.01 -7.31
N LEU A 314 13.59 -8.07 -7.71
CA LEU A 314 14.70 -8.31 -8.64
C LEU A 314 15.71 -9.31 -8.13
N SER A 315 15.91 -9.38 -6.83
CA SER A 315 16.86 -10.35 -6.27
C SER A 315 16.51 -11.80 -6.65
N PHE A 316 15.23 -12.08 -6.98
CA PHE A 316 14.80 -13.39 -7.50
C PHE A 316 15.16 -13.61 -8.98
N SER A 317 15.30 -12.54 -9.75
CA SER A 317 15.57 -12.59 -11.19
C SER A 317 17.08 -12.51 -11.53
N LEU A 318 17.94 -12.23 -10.53
CA LEU A 318 19.37 -12.13 -10.72
C LEU A 318 20.00 -13.49 -11.00
N PRO A 319 21.09 -13.54 -11.80
CA PRO A 319 21.89 -14.75 -11.98
C PRO A 319 22.29 -15.35 -10.62
N ILE A 320 22.29 -16.67 -10.52
CA ILE A 320 22.55 -17.40 -9.26
C ILE A 320 23.82 -16.91 -8.57
N ALA A 321 24.90 -16.71 -9.33
CA ALA A 321 26.19 -16.25 -8.79
C ALA A 321 26.11 -14.86 -8.14
N VAL A 322 25.33 -13.93 -8.72
CA VAL A 322 25.12 -12.60 -8.16
C VAL A 322 24.15 -12.67 -6.96
N ARG A 323 23.11 -13.49 -7.10
CA ARG A 323 22.10 -13.69 -6.04
C ARG A 323 22.73 -14.25 -4.77
N GLN A 324 23.60 -15.24 -4.86
CA GLN A 324 24.30 -15.83 -3.72
C GLN A 324 25.21 -14.85 -2.97
N GLN A 325 25.75 -13.84 -3.65
CA GLN A 325 26.52 -12.76 -3.00
C GLN A 325 25.62 -11.76 -2.25
N ILE A 326 24.37 -11.62 -2.65
CA ILE A 326 23.45 -10.59 -2.17
C ILE A 326 22.44 -11.14 -1.15
N VAL A 327 21.97 -12.38 -1.36
CA VAL A 327 20.95 -13.04 -0.52
C VAL A 327 21.40 -14.47 -0.26
N ALA A 328 21.54 -14.85 1.02
CA ALA A 328 21.79 -16.25 1.37
C ALA A 328 20.59 -17.11 0.98
N ALA A 329 20.81 -18.34 0.55
CA ALA A 329 19.78 -19.22 0.00
C ALA A 329 18.63 -19.48 1.00
N ASP A 330 18.95 -19.59 2.29
CA ASP A 330 17.99 -19.76 3.41
C ASP A 330 17.22 -18.49 3.75
N GLU A 331 17.72 -17.32 3.39
CA GLU A 331 17.07 -16.02 3.66
C GLU A 331 15.89 -15.75 2.71
N GLN A 332 15.88 -16.34 1.50
CA GLN A 332 14.82 -16.09 0.51
C GLN A 332 13.45 -16.61 0.97
N ALA A 333 13.42 -17.72 1.69
CA ALA A 333 12.19 -18.30 2.23
C ALA A 333 11.68 -17.59 3.51
N ARG A 334 12.55 -16.83 4.19
CA ARG A 334 12.27 -16.26 5.52
C ARG A 334 11.85 -14.80 5.52
N PHE A 335 12.20 -14.04 4.47
CA PHE A 335 12.02 -12.59 4.47
C PHE A 335 11.08 -12.12 3.38
N SER A 336 10.26 -11.12 3.71
CA SER A 336 9.45 -10.42 2.73
C SER A 336 10.30 -9.75 1.64
N VAL A 337 9.70 -9.51 0.48
CA VAL A 337 10.36 -8.81 -0.63
C VAL A 337 10.91 -7.44 -0.20
N PHE A 338 10.22 -6.72 0.69
CA PHE A 338 10.69 -5.46 1.24
C PHE A 338 11.98 -5.63 2.08
N ARG A 339 12.00 -6.59 3.01
CA ARG A 339 13.19 -6.88 3.84
C ARG A 339 14.36 -7.40 3.00
N GLN A 340 14.07 -8.20 1.98
CA GLN A 340 15.08 -8.67 1.03
C GLN A 340 15.70 -7.48 0.28
N GLY A 341 14.87 -6.53 -0.20
CA GLY A 341 15.36 -5.33 -0.85
C GLY A 341 16.28 -4.49 0.03
N LEU A 342 15.91 -4.29 1.30
CA LEU A 342 16.76 -3.57 2.27
C LEU A 342 18.11 -4.27 2.49
N ARG A 343 18.12 -5.59 2.56
CA ARG A 343 19.35 -6.38 2.74
C ARG A 343 20.21 -6.34 1.50
N SER A 344 19.60 -6.57 0.33
CA SER A 344 20.27 -6.49 -0.96
C SER A 344 20.87 -5.11 -1.20
N PHE A 345 20.13 -4.04 -0.90
CA PHE A 345 20.62 -2.67 -1.03
C PHE A 345 21.87 -2.43 -0.20
N LYS A 346 21.86 -2.84 1.08
CA LYS A 346 23.01 -2.69 1.99
C LYS A 346 24.24 -3.45 1.47
N ARG A 347 24.05 -4.70 1.02
CA ARG A 347 25.13 -5.53 0.50
C ARG A 347 25.68 -4.99 -0.82
N LEU A 348 24.81 -4.56 -1.74
CA LEU A 348 25.21 -3.98 -3.02
C LEU A 348 25.99 -2.67 -2.83
N ILE A 349 25.62 -1.83 -1.87
CA ILE A 349 26.41 -0.64 -1.52
C ILE A 349 27.78 -1.04 -0.98
N PHE A 350 27.84 -2.00 -0.06
CA PHE A 350 29.09 -2.46 0.55
C PHE A 350 30.04 -3.04 -0.51
N LEU A 351 29.53 -3.82 -1.45
CA LEU A 351 30.30 -4.43 -2.54
C LEU A 351 30.61 -3.46 -3.68
N ALA A 352 30.22 -2.18 -3.57
CA ALA A 352 30.32 -1.18 -4.64
C ALA A 352 29.72 -1.66 -5.98
N HIS A 353 28.74 -2.52 -5.94
CA HIS A 353 28.17 -3.18 -7.11
C HIS A 353 27.38 -2.22 -8.00
N ARG A 354 27.55 -2.35 -9.32
CA ARG A 354 26.84 -1.53 -10.33
C ARG A 354 25.37 -1.92 -10.54
N TYR A 355 24.91 -2.99 -9.89
CA TYR A 355 23.58 -3.59 -10.09
C TYR A 355 22.46 -3.03 -9.20
N ILE A 356 22.64 -1.88 -8.54
CA ILE A 356 21.52 -1.24 -7.83
C ILE A 356 20.56 -0.67 -8.86
N HIS A 357 19.41 -1.30 -8.98
CA HIS A 357 18.33 -0.79 -9.81
C HIS A 357 17.68 0.41 -9.14
N VAL A 358 17.46 1.47 -9.89
CA VAL A 358 16.94 2.75 -9.38
C VAL A 358 15.58 3.14 -9.96
N ASP A 359 14.99 2.25 -10.75
CA ASP A 359 13.63 2.41 -11.26
C ASP A 359 12.65 1.43 -10.61
N LEU A 360 11.36 1.70 -10.73
CA LEU A 360 10.31 0.82 -10.21
C LEU A 360 9.80 -0.11 -11.30
N PHE A 361 9.62 -1.36 -10.94
CA PHE A 361 8.81 -2.28 -11.73
C PHE A 361 8.28 -3.41 -10.83
N PHE A 362 7.08 -3.84 -11.13
CA PHE A 362 6.35 -4.83 -10.36
C PHE A 362 6.06 -6.04 -11.24
N LEU A 363 6.98 -7.01 -11.23
CA LEU A 363 6.85 -8.25 -11.98
C LEU A 363 5.83 -9.19 -11.32
N PRO A 364 5.03 -9.94 -12.10
CA PRO A 364 4.21 -11.00 -11.55
C PRO A 364 5.09 -12.06 -10.87
N LEU A 365 4.53 -12.72 -9.84
CA LEU A 365 5.20 -13.87 -9.25
C LEU A 365 5.10 -15.06 -10.20
N PRO A 366 6.17 -15.90 -10.31
CA PRO A 366 6.03 -17.23 -10.88
C PRO A 366 4.93 -18.00 -10.14
N ALA A 367 4.11 -18.77 -10.87
CA ALA A 367 2.98 -19.52 -10.30
C ALA A 367 3.36 -20.52 -9.18
N SER A 368 4.63 -20.88 -9.08
CA SER A 368 5.19 -21.84 -8.10
C SER A 368 5.85 -21.19 -6.89
N HIS A 369 5.68 -19.89 -6.64
CA HIS A 369 6.40 -19.21 -5.55
C HIS A 369 5.72 -19.41 -4.19
N PRO A 370 6.44 -19.90 -3.14
CA PRO A 370 5.87 -20.21 -1.82
C PRO A 370 5.32 -19.01 -1.03
N LEU A 371 5.54 -17.76 -1.50
CA LEU A 371 4.96 -16.55 -0.89
C LEU A 371 3.51 -16.25 -1.30
N LEU A 372 2.83 -17.19 -1.98
CA LEU A 372 1.41 -17.09 -2.34
C LEU A 372 0.49 -17.85 -1.34
N CYS A 373 1.06 -18.48 -0.32
CA CYS A 373 0.32 -19.16 0.74
C CYS A 373 0.14 -18.30 1.97
#